data_30c3b13d131c38ce757d45d55be4ae79
#
_entry.id   30c3b13d131c38ce757d45d55be4ae79
#
_cell.length_a   1.000
_cell.length_b   1.000
_cell.length_c   1.000
_cell.angle_alpha   90.00
_cell.angle_beta   90.00
_cell.angle_gamma   90.00
#
_symmetry.space_group_name_H-M   'P 1'
#
loop_
_entity.id
_entity.type
_entity.pdbx_description
1 polymer ?
#
loop_
_entity_poly.entity_id
_entity_poly.type
_entity_poly.pdbx_seq_one_letter_code
_entity_poly.pdbx_strand_id
1 'polypeptide(L)'
;MTKPLSFIVLLTAILGLSACATGNTPEAKKANARKETQEALTEIFKEHPAARTAVNQSVGYVVCTGSNSYLFALSTGGGICVLTEGGQKSYYRFATGGVGAGIGWKQMAYVQAFTKRDALTRFKESGYEGQAQAEASAKYEDKGDQASANQSVDIDGVKTYQVNLMGAAAQATVQGYKYWKTDFSEDFMQKSE
;
A
#
# COMPACT_ATOMS: atom_id res chain seq x y z
N MET A 1 27.66 -54.68 47.97
CA MET A 1 26.93 -53.46 48.39
C MET A 1 27.50 -52.29 47.60
N THR A 2 26.99 -52.10 46.42
CA THR A 2 27.47 -51.05 45.49
C THR A 2 26.27 -50.24 45.05
N LYS A 3 26.26 -48.94 45.39
CA LYS A 3 25.26 -47.97 44.96
C LYS A 3 25.53 -47.53 43.51
N PRO A 4 24.49 -47.51 42.61
CA PRO A 4 24.68 -46.89 41.32
C PRO A 4 24.53 -45.37 41.42
N LEU A 5 25.50 -44.67 40.84
CA LEU A 5 25.55 -43.20 40.66
C LEU A 5 24.54 -42.82 39.58
N SER A 6 23.54 -42.05 39.96
CA SER A 6 22.51 -41.55 39.05
C SER A 6 23.07 -40.35 38.27
N PHE A 7 23.35 -40.52 37.00
CA PHE A 7 23.70 -39.43 36.06
C PHE A 7 22.45 -38.66 35.72
N ILE A 8 22.27 -37.49 36.29
CA ILE A 8 21.24 -36.53 35.88
C ILE A 8 21.82 -35.76 34.70
N VAL A 9 21.39 -36.14 33.49
CA VAL A 9 21.63 -35.35 32.28
C VAL A 9 20.68 -34.17 32.32
N LEU A 10 21.22 -33.00 32.63
CA LEU A 10 20.52 -31.73 32.57
C LEU A 10 20.43 -31.31 31.11
N LEU A 11 19.32 -31.70 30.45
CA LEU A 11 19.00 -31.27 29.09
C LEU A 11 18.51 -29.82 29.16
N THR A 12 19.43 -28.88 29.00
CA THR A 12 19.09 -27.46 28.81
C THR A 12 18.41 -27.28 27.47
N ALA A 13 17.07 -27.31 27.48
CA ALA A 13 16.26 -26.87 26.36
C ALA A 13 16.45 -25.36 26.21
N ILE A 14 17.27 -24.97 25.23
CA ILE A 14 17.32 -23.60 24.75
C ILE A 14 16.01 -23.35 24.01
N LEU A 15 15.01 -22.89 24.73
CA LEU A 15 13.84 -22.28 24.13
C LEU A 15 14.30 -21.01 23.43
N GLY A 16 14.54 -21.12 22.13
CA GLY A 16 14.64 -19.95 21.26
C GLY A 16 13.34 -19.16 21.40
N LEU A 17 13.37 -18.08 22.18
CA LEU A 17 12.37 -17.04 22.11
C LEU A 17 12.47 -16.42 20.72
N SER A 18 11.74 -16.99 19.78
CA SER A 18 11.31 -16.23 18.59
C SER A 18 10.48 -15.09 19.12
N ALA A 19 11.16 -13.96 19.41
CA ALA A 19 10.48 -12.70 19.64
C ALA A 19 9.60 -12.47 18.41
N CYS A 20 8.30 -12.73 18.56
CA CYS A 20 7.30 -12.22 17.66
C CYS A 20 7.55 -10.72 17.61
N ALA A 21 8.20 -10.24 16.55
CA ALA A 21 8.37 -8.83 16.29
C ALA A 21 6.96 -8.27 16.13
N THR A 22 6.38 -7.86 17.24
CA THR A 22 5.15 -7.06 17.24
C THR A 22 5.44 -5.87 16.35
N GLY A 23 4.62 -5.64 15.31
CA GLY A 23 4.82 -4.77 14.16
C GLY A 23 5.15 -3.29 14.40
N ASN A 24 5.83 -2.98 15.50
CA ASN A 24 6.17 -1.63 15.93
C ASN A 24 7.59 -1.18 15.57
N THR A 25 8.50 -2.09 15.21
CA THR A 25 9.84 -1.68 14.76
C THR A 25 9.81 -1.21 13.31
N PRO A 26 10.71 -0.29 12.89
CA PRO A 26 10.83 0.12 11.50
C PRO A 26 10.97 -1.06 10.53
N GLU A 27 11.75 -2.07 10.88
CA GLU A 27 11.97 -3.26 10.07
C GLU A 27 10.71 -4.12 9.94
N ALA A 28 9.95 -4.28 11.03
CA ALA A 28 8.68 -4.99 11.01
C ALA A 28 7.63 -4.24 10.16
N LYS A 29 7.58 -2.91 10.28
CA LYS A 29 6.72 -2.07 9.43
C LYS A 29 7.09 -2.16 7.95
N LYS A 30 8.38 -2.15 7.62
CA LYS A 30 8.86 -2.38 6.25
C LYS A 30 8.49 -3.77 5.74
N ALA A 31 8.58 -4.80 6.58
CA ALA A 31 8.19 -6.16 6.23
C ALA A 31 6.69 -6.27 5.96
N ASN A 32 5.86 -5.67 6.82
CA ASN A 32 4.41 -5.62 6.65
C ASN A 32 4.03 -4.85 5.39
N ALA A 33 4.62 -3.68 5.16
CA ALA A 33 4.39 -2.89 3.95
C ALA A 33 4.70 -3.69 2.67
N ARG A 34 5.81 -4.44 2.66
CA ARG A 34 6.15 -5.33 1.52
C ARG A 34 5.11 -6.43 1.33
N LYS A 35 4.67 -7.06 2.41
CA LYS A 35 3.67 -8.13 2.36
C LYS A 35 2.34 -7.60 1.81
N GLU A 36 1.81 -6.56 2.42
CA GLU A 36 0.54 -5.94 2.02
C GLU A 36 0.55 -5.47 0.56
N THR A 37 1.61 -4.79 0.14
CA THR A 37 1.71 -4.30 -1.24
C THR A 37 1.92 -5.43 -2.26
N GLN A 38 2.55 -6.54 -1.87
CA GLN A 38 2.70 -7.71 -2.74
C GLN A 38 1.37 -8.45 -2.92
N GLU A 39 0.58 -8.60 -1.85
CA GLU A 39 -0.77 -9.16 -1.91
C GLU A 39 -1.68 -8.30 -2.77
N ALA A 40 -1.64 -6.98 -2.55
CA ALA A 40 -2.36 -6.01 -3.35
C ALA A 40 -1.99 -6.05 -4.84
N LEU A 41 -0.70 -6.14 -5.16
CA LEU A 41 -0.23 -6.24 -6.54
C LEU A 41 -0.73 -7.52 -7.22
N THR A 42 -0.84 -8.61 -6.47
CA THR A 42 -1.40 -9.87 -6.96
C THR A 42 -2.88 -9.71 -7.33
N GLU A 43 -3.65 -9.05 -6.48
CA GLU A 43 -5.06 -8.77 -6.76
C GLU A 43 -5.23 -7.80 -7.92
N ILE A 44 -4.40 -6.75 -8.00
CA ILE A 44 -4.39 -5.84 -9.16
C ILE A 44 -4.12 -6.60 -10.45
N PHE A 45 -3.20 -7.54 -10.48
CA PHE A 45 -2.88 -8.32 -11.68
C PHE A 45 -3.98 -9.28 -12.07
N LYS A 46 -4.79 -9.72 -11.12
CA LYS A 46 -5.94 -10.58 -11.36
C LYS A 46 -7.10 -9.78 -11.99
N GLU A 47 -7.41 -8.62 -11.42
CA GLU A 47 -8.49 -7.75 -11.91
C GLU A 47 -8.09 -6.99 -13.19
N HIS A 48 -6.79 -6.65 -13.34
CA HIS A 48 -6.23 -5.90 -14.44
C HIS A 48 -5.02 -6.60 -15.06
N PRO A 49 -5.17 -7.60 -15.93
CA PRO A 49 -4.04 -8.32 -16.55
C PRO A 49 -3.03 -7.41 -17.26
N ALA A 50 -3.50 -6.27 -17.83
CA ALA A 50 -2.65 -5.28 -18.47
C ALA A 50 -1.66 -4.60 -17.50
N ALA A 51 -1.98 -4.54 -16.21
CA ALA A 51 -1.08 -4.00 -15.19
C ALA A 51 0.23 -4.78 -15.09
N ARG A 52 0.19 -6.10 -15.27
CA ARG A 52 1.39 -6.94 -15.27
C ARG A 52 2.36 -6.55 -16.39
N THR A 53 1.84 -6.32 -17.59
CA THR A 53 2.64 -5.87 -18.73
C THR A 53 3.23 -4.48 -18.47
N ALA A 54 2.41 -3.55 -17.96
CA ALA A 54 2.86 -2.19 -17.63
C ALA A 54 3.98 -2.19 -16.57
N VAL A 55 3.85 -2.98 -15.52
CA VAL A 55 4.87 -3.13 -14.46
C VAL A 55 6.15 -3.73 -15.03
N ASN A 56 6.06 -4.78 -15.83
CA ASN A 56 7.24 -5.44 -16.41
C ASN A 56 8.01 -4.55 -17.41
N GLN A 57 7.33 -3.62 -18.07
CA GLN A 57 7.92 -2.69 -19.04
C GLN A 57 8.34 -1.35 -18.41
N SER A 58 8.05 -1.13 -17.14
CA SER A 58 8.32 0.11 -16.44
C SER A 58 9.79 0.25 -16.05
N VAL A 59 10.26 1.48 -15.92
CA VAL A 59 11.58 1.81 -15.34
C VAL A 59 11.57 1.72 -13.81
N GLY A 60 10.40 1.62 -13.22
CA GLY A 60 10.11 1.42 -11.82
C GLY A 60 8.61 1.50 -11.59
N TYR A 61 8.14 0.98 -10.49
CA TYR A 61 6.72 1.01 -10.12
C TYR A 61 6.53 1.18 -8.63
N VAL A 62 5.45 1.83 -8.25
CA VAL A 62 5.04 1.96 -6.84
C VAL A 62 3.70 1.27 -6.64
N VAL A 63 3.60 0.47 -5.59
CA VAL A 63 2.34 -0.16 -5.15
C VAL A 63 1.94 0.47 -3.84
N CYS A 64 0.71 0.92 -3.75
CA CYS A 64 0.15 1.56 -2.57
C CYS A 64 -1.08 0.83 -2.07
N THR A 65 -1.21 0.75 -0.75
CA THR A 65 -2.39 0.27 -0.03
C THR A 65 -2.83 1.32 0.97
N GLY A 66 -4.13 1.51 1.10
CA GLY A 66 -4.65 2.49 2.04
C GLY A 66 -6.17 2.51 2.11
N SER A 67 -6.69 3.45 2.84
CA SER A 67 -8.13 3.63 3.01
C SER A 67 -8.55 5.07 2.76
N ASN A 68 -9.77 5.22 2.24
CA ASN A 68 -10.43 6.51 2.06
C ASN A 68 -11.79 6.51 2.76
N SER A 69 -12.08 7.63 3.40
CA SER A 69 -13.37 7.96 4.02
C SER A 69 -14.00 9.12 3.26
N TYR A 70 -15.31 9.02 3.05
CA TYR A 70 -16.10 10.00 2.32
C TYR A 70 -17.23 10.48 3.21
N LEU A 71 -17.28 11.77 3.46
CA LEU A 71 -18.27 12.43 4.33
C LEU A 71 -18.87 13.63 3.57
N PHE A 72 -20.00 13.39 2.92
CA PHE A 72 -20.74 14.39 2.14
C PHE A 72 -19.87 15.11 1.09
N ALA A 73 -19.35 16.29 1.42
CA ALA A 73 -18.59 17.13 0.50
C ALA A 73 -17.05 16.94 0.60
N LEU A 74 -16.58 16.15 1.56
CA LEU A 74 -15.16 15.97 1.83
C LEU A 74 -14.76 14.51 1.78
N SER A 75 -13.57 14.26 1.27
CA SER A 75 -12.92 12.95 1.37
C SER A 75 -11.51 13.09 1.95
N THR A 76 -11.10 12.09 2.70
CA THR A 76 -9.75 12.00 3.27
C THR A 76 -9.31 10.55 3.31
N GLY A 77 -8.03 10.34 3.20
CA GLY A 77 -7.46 9.01 3.24
C GLY A 77 -5.95 9.03 3.35
N GLY A 78 -5.39 7.85 3.34
CA GLY A 78 -3.95 7.67 3.38
C GLY A 78 -3.55 6.21 3.46
N GLY A 79 -2.25 6.00 3.40
CA GLY A 79 -1.71 4.64 3.45
C GLY A 79 -0.20 4.60 3.24
N ILE A 80 0.25 3.43 2.83
CA ILE A 80 1.66 3.12 2.61
C ILE A 80 1.90 2.72 1.16
N CYS A 81 3.10 2.99 0.70
CA CYS A 81 3.54 2.59 -0.64
C CYS A 81 4.94 1.97 -0.59
N VAL A 82 5.17 1.04 -1.50
CA VAL A 82 6.50 0.48 -1.76
C VAL A 82 6.85 0.74 -3.22
N LEU A 83 7.86 1.58 -3.44
CA LEU A 83 8.47 1.80 -4.75
C LEU A 83 9.52 0.73 -5.00
N THR A 84 9.48 0.11 -6.17
CA THR A 84 10.49 -0.83 -6.66
C THR A 84 11.15 -0.26 -7.91
N GLU A 85 12.46 -0.07 -7.84
CA GLU A 85 13.31 0.40 -8.95
C GLU A 85 14.57 -0.45 -9.01
N GLY A 86 14.83 -1.13 -10.12
CA GLY A 86 16.01 -1.98 -10.26
C GLY A 86 16.15 -3.07 -9.18
N GLY A 87 15.05 -3.57 -8.65
CA GLY A 87 15.01 -4.54 -7.54
C GLY A 87 15.15 -3.94 -6.14
N GLN A 88 15.55 -2.68 -6.03
CA GLN A 88 15.61 -1.98 -4.75
C GLN A 88 14.24 -1.46 -4.33
N LYS A 89 13.98 -1.45 -3.02
CA LYS A 89 12.71 -1.00 -2.45
C LYS A 89 12.88 0.26 -1.62
N SER A 90 12.02 1.25 -1.85
CA SER A 90 11.88 2.45 -1.03
C SER A 90 10.45 2.56 -0.53
N TYR A 91 10.27 3.13 0.65
CA TYR A 91 9.00 3.19 1.34
C TYR A 91 8.50 4.63 1.36
N TYR A 92 7.19 4.77 1.16
CA TYR A 92 6.51 6.06 1.17
C TYR A 92 5.23 5.94 1.98
N ARG A 93 4.79 7.05 2.51
CA ARG A 93 3.42 7.26 2.96
C ARG A 93 2.71 8.15 1.96
N PHE A 94 1.40 8.05 1.92
CA PHE A 94 0.60 9.03 1.20
C PHE A 94 -0.57 9.50 2.06
N ALA A 95 -1.01 10.72 1.79
CA ALA A 95 -2.30 11.23 2.22
C ALA A 95 -3.07 11.68 0.99
N THR A 96 -4.37 11.58 1.08
CA THR A 96 -5.28 12.11 0.07
C THR A 96 -6.36 12.94 0.73
N GLY A 97 -6.75 13.99 0.03
CA GLY A 97 -7.86 14.82 0.41
C GLY A 97 -8.61 15.26 -0.85
N GLY A 98 -9.91 15.40 -0.75
CA GLY A 98 -10.73 15.76 -1.89
C GLY A 98 -12.03 16.41 -1.53
N VAL A 99 -12.65 16.95 -2.56
CA VAL A 99 -13.98 17.55 -2.50
C VAL A 99 -14.89 16.87 -3.50
N GLY A 100 -16.18 16.78 -3.16
CA GLY A 100 -17.20 16.16 -4.01
C GLY A 100 -18.27 15.48 -3.15
N ALA A 101 -19.30 14.97 -3.80
CA ALA A 101 -20.34 14.21 -3.11
C ALA A 101 -19.85 12.79 -2.80
N GLY A 102 -19.97 12.36 -1.54
CA GLY A 102 -19.63 10.98 -1.19
C GLY A 102 -20.01 10.61 0.24
N ILE A 103 -20.27 9.34 0.43
CA ILE A 103 -20.49 8.72 1.74
C ILE A 103 -19.97 7.30 1.72
N GLY A 104 -19.28 6.92 2.79
CA GLY A 104 -18.77 5.57 2.97
C GLY A 104 -17.28 5.53 3.29
N TRP A 105 -16.77 4.31 3.31
CA TRP A 105 -15.36 3.99 3.55
C TRP A 105 -14.95 2.84 2.64
N LYS A 106 -13.74 2.91 2.11
CA LYS A 106 -13.17 1.81 1.34
C LYS A 106 -11.69 1.65 1.60
N GLN A 107 -11.21 0.42 1.56
CA GLN A 107 -9.81 0.10 1.36
C GLN A 107 -9.54 -0.08 -0.13
N MET A 108 -8.45 0.48 -0.58
CA MET A 108 -8.04 0.42 -1.96
C MET A 108 -6.56 0.09 -2.08
N ALA A 109 -6.22 -0.48 -3.21
CA ALA A 109 -4.84 -0.62 -3.64
C ALA A 109 -4.70 -0.12 -5.08
N TYR A 110 -3.53 0.41 -5.40
CA TYR A 110 -3.20 0.81 -6.75
C TYR A 110 -1.73 0.60 -7.05
N VAL A 111 -1.43 0.38 -8.32
CA VAL A 111 -0.07 0.38 -8.84
C VAL A 111 0.09 1.51 -9.85
N GLN A 112 1.19 2.24 -9.73
CA GLN A 112 1.63 3.22 -10.72
C GLN A 112 2.92 2.70 -11.36
N ALA A 113 2.86 2.39 -12.64
CA ALA A 113 3.99 1.95 -13.44
C ALA A 113 4.56 3.14 -14.21
N PHE A 114 5.81 3.49 -13.91
CA PHE A 114 6.51 4.62 -14.56
C PHE A 114 7.12 4.14 -15.87
N THR A 115 6.59 4.62 -16.99
CA THR A 115 7.09 4.28 -18.34
C THR A 115 8.24 5.18 -18.76
N LYS A 116 8.43 6.33 -18.09
CA LYS A 116 9.48 7.29 -18.35
C LYS A 116 10.32 7.54 -17.10
N ARG A 117 11.61 7.70 -17.25
CA ARG A 117 12.55 7.95 -16.16
C ARG A 117 12.29 9.29 -15.45
N ASP A 118 11.94 10.32 -16.20
CA ASP A 118 11.61 11.62 -15.65
C ASP A 118 10.36 11.60 -14.76
N ALA A 119 9.35 10.79 -15.11
CA ALA A 119 8.17 10.60 -14.29
C ALA A 119 8.53 9.94 -12.93
N LEU A 120 9.38 8.92 -12.97
CA LEU A 120 9.89 8.28 -11.75
C LEU A 120 10.73 9.26 -10.90
N THR A 121 11.56 10.08 -11.54
CA THR A 121 12.37 11.07 -10.84
C THR A 121 11.48 12.11 -10.17
N ARG A 122 10.49 12.67 -10.87
CA ARG A 122 9.50 13.59 -10.27
C ARG A 122 8.80 12.97 -9.06
N PHE A 123 8.36 11.71 -9.16
CA PHE A 123 7.75 11.01 -8.02
C PHE A 123 8.69 10.96 -6.81
N LYS A 124 9.99 10.66 -7.03
CA LYS A 124 10.98 10.54 -5.95
C LYS A 124 11.34 11.87 -5.30
N GLU A 125 11.35 12.96 -6.06
CA GLU A 125 11.79 14.28 -5.61
C GLU A 125 10.66 15.10 -5.00
N SER A 126 9.51 15.15 -5.65
CA SER A 126 8.39 16.01 -5.23
C SER A 126 7.24 15.28 -4.59
N GLY A 127 7.27 13.94 -4.62
CA GLY A 127 6.12 13.15 -4.17
C GLY A 127 4.88 13.55 -4.96
N TYR A 128 4.86 13.27 -6.23
CA TYR A 128 3.80 13.49 -7.22
C TYR A 128 2.61 14.34 -6.71
N GLU A 129 2.85 15.63 -6.55
CA GLU A 129 1.82 16.60 -6.17
C GLU A 129 0.95 16.87 -7.40
N GLY A 130 -0.33 16.51 -7.31
CA GLY A 130 -1.33 17.06 -8.21
C GLY A 130 -1.89 16.16 -9.30
N GLN A 131 -1.99 14.84 -9.13
CA GLN A 131 -3.01 14.12 -9.85
C GLN A 131 -4.35 14.34 -9.18
N ALA A 132 -5.12 15.27 -9.71
CA ALA A 132 -6.55 15.31 -9.47
C ALA A 132 -7.14 14.05 -10.14
N GLN A 133 -7.36 13.01 -9.38
CA GLN A 133 -8.07 11.83 -9.86
C GLN A 133 -9.56 12.09 -9.69
N ALA A 134 -10.24 12.35 -10.81
CA ALA A 134 -11.69 12.36 -10.83
C ALA A 134 -12.16 10.90 -10.72
N GLU A 135 -12.71 10.52 -9.58
CA GLU A 135 -13.25 9.21 -9.34
C GLU A 135 -14.77 9.30 -9.15
N ALA A 136 -15.51 8.72 -10.08
CA ALA A 136 -16.95 8.51 -9.93
C ALA A 136 -17.19 7.01 -9.77
N SER A 137 -17.63 6.57 -8.60
CA SER A 137 -18.06 5.20 -8.39
C SER A 137 -19.33 5.17 -7.56
N ALA A 138 -20.38 4.54 -8.08
CA ALA A 138 -21.57 4.18 -7.32
C ALA A 138 -21.61 2.66 -7.23
N LYS A 139 -21.41 2.11 -6.03
CA LYS A 139 -21.67 0.70 -5.77
C LYS A 139 -23.02 0.59 -5.08
N TYR A 140 -24.02 0.14 -5.82
CA TYR A 140 -25.28 -0.29 -5.26
C TYR A 140 -25.20 -1.79 -4.94
N GLU A 141 -25.76 -2.20 -3.81
CA GLU A 141 -25.76 -3.58 -3.32
C GLU A 141 -26.23 -4.57 -4.37
N ASP A 142 -25.60 -5.73 -4.37
CA ASP A 142 -26.11 -7.00 -4.87
C ASP A 142 -25.96 -7.36 -6.35
N LYS A 143 -24.94 -6.97 -7.00
CA LYS A 143 -24.28 -7.74 -8.10
C LYS A 143 -23.18 -6.89 -8.70
N GLY A 144 -21.99 -7.30 -8.41
CA GLY A 144 -20.71 -6.80 -8.85
C GLY A 144 -20.48 -6.44 -10.30
N ASP A 145 -21.19 -5.50 -10.84
CA ASP A 145 -20.68 -4.74 -11.96
C ASP A 145 -20.02 -3.48 -11.39
N GLN A 146 -18.71 -3.58 -11.26
CA GLN A 146 -17.87 -2.44 -10.98
C GLN A 146 -17.88 -1.54 -12.20
N ALA A 147 -18.75 -0.56 -12.18
CA ALA A 147 -18.60 0.62 -13.02
C ALA A 147 -17.55 1.58 -12.42
N SER A 148 -16.58 1.06 -11.69
CA SER A 148 -15.27 1.70 -11.60
C SER A 148 -14.56 1.27 -12.85
N ALA A 149 -14.51 2.21 -13.79
CA ALA A 149 -13.90 2.00 -15.07
C ALA A 149 -12.59 1.22 -14.88
N ASN A 150 -12.48 0.09 -15.58
CA ASN A 150 -11.24 -0.61 -15.87
C ASN A 150 -10.32 0.32 -16.69
N GLN A 151 -10.11 1.55 -16.21
CA GLN A 151 -9.35 2.56 -16.90
C GLN A 151 -7.98 2.62 -16.25
N SER A 152 -7.03 2.05 -16.96
CA SER A 152 -5.67 2.51 -16.81
C SER A 152 -5.65 3.98 -17.23
N VAL A 153 -5.30 4.84 -16.31
CA VAL A 153 -5.03 6.26 -16.62
C VAL A 153 -3.56 6.35 -16.97
N ASP A 154 -3.25 6.75 -18.21
CA ASP A 154 -1.88 7.08 -18.62
C ASP A 154 -1.73 8.59 -18.65
N ILE A 155 -1.09 9.15 -17.66
CA ILE A 155 -0.80 10.59 -17.59
C ILE A 155 0.70 10.77 -17.45
N ASP A 156 1.30 11.51 -18.37
CA ASP A 156 2.71 11.90 -18.33
C ASP A 156 3.71 10.78 -18.11
N GLY A 157 3.41 9.58 -18.63
CA GLY A 157 4.27 8.43 -18.50
C GLY A 157 4.08 7.64 -17.21
N VAL A 158 2.92 7.78 -16.57
CA VAL A 158 2.49 6.98 -15.41
C VAL A 158 1.20 6.24 -15.75
N LYS A 159 1.26 4.91 -15.76
CA LYS A 159 0.08 4.05 -15.90
C LYS A 159 -0.40 3.61 -14.53
N THR A 160 -1.64 3.97 -14.19
CA THR A 160 -2.24 3.65 -12.89
C THR A 160 -3.34 2.61 -13.05
N TYR A 161 -3.32 1.58 -12.20
CA TYR A 161 -4.38 0.57 -12.08
C TYR A 161 -4.77 0.47 -10.61
N GLN A 162 -6.08 0.47 -10.35
CA GLN A 162 -6.61 0.49 -8.99
C GLN A 162 -7.64 -0.63 -8.77
N VAL A 163 -7.69 -1.16 -7.57
CA VAL A 163 -8.71 -2.10 -7.11
C VAL A 163 -9.25 -1.68 -5.74
N ASN A 164 -10.51 -1.99 -5.51
CA ASN A 164 -11.11 -1.86 -4.18
C ASN A 164 -10.97 -3.21 -3.46
N LEU A 165 -10.27 -3.19 -2.32
CA LEU A 165 -10.02 -4.41 -1.54
C LEU A 165 -11.18 -4.71 -0.59
N MET A 166 -11.78 -3.69 0.02
CA MET A 166 -12.82 -3.83 1.03
C MET A 166 -13.64 -2.55 1.18
N GLY A 167 -14.84 -2.68 1.73
CA GLY A 167 -15.73 -1.56 2.05
C GLY A 167 -16.62 -1.14 0.89
N ALA A 168 -17.50 -0.20 1.16
CA ALA A 168 -18.40 0.39 0.19
C ALA A 168 -18.43 1.91 0.32
N ALA A 169 -18.43 2.59 -0.81
CA ALA A 169 -18.61 4.04 -0.88
C ALA A 169 -19.33 4.40 -2.16
N ALA A 170 -20.31 5.30 -2.04
CA ALA A 170 -20.87 6.01 -3.17
C ALA A 170 -20.20 7.37 -3.23
N GLN A 171 -19.57 7.70 -4.35
CA GLN A 171 -18.77 8.91 -4.45
C GLN A 171 -18.68 9.46 -5.86
N ALA A 172 -18.59 10.78 -5.94
CA ALA A 172 -18.16 11.54 -7.11
C ALA A 172 -17.25 12.67 -6.59
N THR A 173 -15.96 12.42 -6.52
CA THR A 173 -14.98 13.28 -5.86
C THR A 173 -13.78 13.55 -6.77
N VAL A 174 -13.19 14.72 -6.58
CA VAL A 174 -11.85 15.05 -7.09
C VAL A 174 -10.88 15.02 -5.92
N GLN A 175 -9.85 14.20 -6.01
CA GLN A 175 -8.89 13.98 -4.94
C GLN A 175 -7.49 14.37 -5.38
N GLY A 176 -6.76 15.03 -4.46
CA GLY A 176 -5.32 15.24 -4.55
C GLY A 176 -4.57 14.21 -3.70
N TYR A 177 -3.39 13.87 -4.13
CA TYR A 177 -2.50 12.94 -3.44
C TYR A 177 -1.18 13.62 -3.13
N LYS A 178 -0.67 13.40 -1.92
CA LYS A 178 0.67 13.79 -1.51
C LYS A 178 1.42 12.57 -0.99
N TYR A 179 2.63 12.36 -1.48
CA TYR A 179 3.51 11.27 -1.09
C TYR A 179 4.75 11.83 -0.40
N TRP A 180 5.28 11.11 0.57
CA TRP A 180 6.57 11.40 1.19
C TRP A 180 7.30 10.12 1.57
N LYS A 181 8.63 10.18 1.43
CA LYS A 181 9.48 9.05 1.77
C LYS A 181 9.48 8.82 3.28
N THR A 182 9.50 7.56 3.71
CA THR A 182 9.57 7.17 5.11
C THR A 182 10.50 5.97 5.29
N ASP A 183 11.15 5.90 6.42
CA ASP A 183 11.84 4.71 6.93
C ASP A 183 11.12 4.08 8.14
N PHE A 184 9.96 4.68 8.52
CA PHE A 184 9.14 4.35 9.68
C PHE A 184 9.77 4.62 11.04
N SER A 185 10.92 5.29 11.12
CA SER A 185 11.57 5.64 12.38
C SER A 185 10.81 6.73 13.15
N GLU A 186 10.19 7.67 12.46
CA GLU A 186 9.43 8.78 13.05
C GLU A 186 8.25 8.31 13.90
N ASP A 187 7.62 7.19 13.53
CA ASP A 187 6.52 6.60 14.31
C ASP A 187 6.96 6.11 15.70
N PHE A 188 8.23 5.99 15.93
CA PHE A 188 8.81 5.57 17.21
C PHE A 188 8.96 6.73 18.19
N MET A 189 9.23 7.93 17.68
CA MET A 189 9.48 9.12 18.50
C MET A 189 8.19 9.75 19.04
N GLN A 190 7.08 9.61 18.35
CA GLN A 190 5.77 10.11 18.81
C GLN A 190 5.16 9.34 19.99
N LYS A 191 5.72 8.18 20.35
CA LYS A 191 5.20 7.32 21.43
C LYS A 191 5.98 7.43 22.73
N SER A 192 7.01 8.27 22.79
CA SER A 192 7.91 8.47 23.94
C SER A 192 7.69 9.81 24.68
N GLU A 193 6.67 10.56 24.32
CA GLU A 193 6.13 11.70 25.08
C GLU A 193 4.76 11.31 25.67
#